data_e803dfb11f6ce87b3cc8451f3082fd74
#
_entry.id   e803dfb11f6ce87b3cc8451f3082fd74
#
_cell.length_a   1.000
_cell.length_b   1.000
_cell.length_c   1.000
_cell.angle_alpha   90.00
_cell.angle_beta   90.00
_cell.angle_gamma   90.00
#
_symmetry.space_group_name_H-M   'P 1'
#
loop_
_entity.id
_entity.type
_entity.pdbx_description
1 polymer ?
#
loop_
_entity_poly.entity_id
_entity_poly.type
_entity_poly.pdbx_seq_one_letter_code
_entity_poly.pdbx_strand_id
1 'polypeptide(L)'
;MTDPLTPVLSANWDEERSWKLLNYERQGGYTGLRKALTMPPDDVVSLVKDANLRGRGGAGFPTGMKWSFVPKDNPNPTYLVVNGDESEPGTCKDMPLMMASPHTLVEGVIIASYAIKAKVAFIYIRGEVLHVIRRVQQAVREAYRSEEHTSEL
;
A
#
# COMPACT_ATOMS: atom_id res chain seq x y z
N MET A 1 1.83 22.43 -11.29
CA MET A 1 0.83 21.50 -11.83
C MET A 1 1.58 20.38 -12.50
N THR A 2 1.45 19.15 -12.02
CA THR A 2 1.99 17.99 -12.74
C THR A 2 1.17 17.80 -14.00
N ASP A 3 1.84 17.53 -15.12
CA ASP A 3 1.21 17.15 -16.38
C ASP A 3 0.20 16.01 -16.07
N PRO A 4 -1.08 16.11 -16.50
CA PRO A 4 -2.07 15.07 -16.25
C PRO A 4 -1.69 13.70 -16.84
N LEU A 5 -0.72 13.65 -17.74
CA LEU A 5 -0.18 12.42 -18.32
C LEU A 5 1.08 11.91 -17.61
N THR A 6 1.56 12.57 -16.55
CA THR A 6 2.73 12.09 -15.81
C THR A 6 2.37 10.82 -15.03
N PRO A 7 3.00 9.67 -15.31
CA PRO A 7 2.74 8.43 -14.58
C PRO A 7 3.16 8.58 -13.12
N VAL A 8 2.31 8.14 -12.19
CA VAL A 8 2.62 8.13 -10.76
C VAL A 8 2.82 6.69 -10.28
N LEU A 9 1.79 5.85 -10.38
CA LEU A 9 1.86 4.46 -9.93
C LEU A 9 2.70 3.58 -10.84
N SER A 10 2.80 3.93 -12.13
CA SER A 10 3.57 3.19 -13.14
C SER A 10 4.90 3.86 -13.52
N ALA A 11 5.31 4.89 -12.79
CA ALA A 11 6.51 5.67 -13.12
C ALA A 11 7.79 4.82 -13.28
N ASN A 12 7.86 3.71 -12.54
CA ASN A 12 9.06 2.89 -12.45
C ASN A 12 8.87 1.49 -13.08
N TRP A 13 7.81 1.28 -13.86
CA TRP A 13 7.53 -0.06 -14.42
C TRP A 13 8.54 -0.52 -15.46
N ASP A 14 9.18 0.41 -16.15
CA ASP A 14 10.20 0.11 -17.16
C ASP A 14 11.60 -0.16 -16.57
N GLU A 15 11.75 0.04 -15.24
CA GLU A 15 13.00 -0.25 -14.56
C GLU A 15 13.23 -1.76 -14.42
N GLU A 16 14.45 -2.19 -14.68
CA GLU A 16 14.81 -3.59 -14.53
C GLU A 16 14.59 -4.04 -13.08
N ARG A 17 13.80 -5.10 -12.90
CA ARG A 17 13.47 -5.65 -11.57
C ARG A 17 12.82 -4.62 -10.64
N SER A 18 11.92 -3.78 -11.17
CA SER A 18 11.16 -2.78 -10.41
C SER A 18 10.51 -3.31 -9.13
N TRP A 19 10.20 -4.61 -9.12
CA TRP A 19 9.56 -5.31 -8.00
C TRP A 19 10.49 -5.66 -6.83
N LYS A 20 11.80 -5.41 -6.92
CA LYS A 20 12.76 -5.71 -5.86
C LYS A 20 12.87 -4.56 -4.87
N LEU A 21 13.01 -4.90 -3.58
CA LEU A 21 13.18 -3.93 -2.50
C LEU A 21 14.26 -2.90 -2.82
N LEU A 22 15.46 -3.35 -3.19
CA LEU A 22 16.59 -2.47 -3.47
C LEU A 22 16.27 -1.41 -4.55
N ASN A 23 15.57 -1.81 -5.62
CA ASN A 23 15.22 -0.88 -6.69
C ASN A 23 14.10 0.06 -6.26
N TYR A 24 13.14 -0.42 -5.48
CA TYR A 24 12.10 0.41 -4.90
C TYR A 24 12.67 1.49 -3.97
N GLU A 25 13.60 1.14 -3.08
CA GLU A 25 14.25 2.08 -2.18
C GLU A 25 15.13 3.10 -2.90
N ARG A 26 15.88 2.69 -3.95
CA ARG A 26 16.67 3.61 -4.78
C ARG A 26 15.81 4.69 -5.45
N GLN A 27 14.56 4.41 -5.70
CA GLN A 27 13.60 5.35 -6.30
C GLN A 27 12.81 6.15 -5.25
N GLY A 28 13.23 6.11 -4.00
CA GLY A 28 12.60 6.83 -2.90
C GLY A 28 11.46 6.06 -2.22
N GLY A 29 11.32 4.77 -2.48
CA GLY A 29 10.36 3.91 -1.79
C GLY A 29 10.56 3.90 -0.28
N TYR A 30 9.49 3.65 0.46
CA TYR A 30 9.40 3.72 1.92
C TYR A 30 9.70 5.09 2.56
N THR A 31 9.97 6.13 1.78
CA THR A 31 10.12 7.50 2.32
C THR A 31 8.80 8.03 2.86
N GLY A 32 7.69 7.71 2.20
CA GLY A 32 6.34 8.02 2.66
C GLY A 32 6.02 7.37 4.00
N LEU A 33 6.38 6.10 4.15
CA LEU A 33 6.21 5.36 5.42
C LEU A 33 7.05 5.99 6.54
N ARG A 34 8.35 6.22 6.31
CA ARG A 34 9.22 6.86 7.31
C ARG A 34 8.64 8.21 7.76
N LYS A 35 8.14 9.02 6.82
CA LYS A 35 7.47 10.27 7.14
C LYS A 35 6.19 10.05 7.95
N ALA A 36 5.34 9.10 7.56
CA ALA A 36 4.10 8.80 8.27
C ALA A 36 4.34 8.39 9.73
N LEU A 37 5.39 7.60 9.98
CA LEU A 37 5.75 7.16 11.33
C LEU A 37 6.27 8.27 12.25
N THR A 38 6.65 9.44 11.71
CA THR A 38 7.01 10.63 12.52
C THR A 38 5.80 11.45 12.94
N MET A 39 4.61 11.13 12.47
CA MET A 39 3.37 11.85 12.75
C MET A 39 2.41 10.99 13.60
N PRO A 40 1.55 11.60 14.41
CA PRO A 40 0.45 10.89 15.04
C PRO A 40 -0.46 10.23 13.97
N PRO A 41 -1.04 9.04 14.25
CA PRO A 41 -1.94 8.37 13.30
C PRO A 41 -3.08 9.25 12.77
N ASP A 42 -3.66 10.09 13.62
CA ASP A 42 -4.74 10.99 13.24
C ASP A 42 -4.31 12.07 12.23
N ASP A 43 -3.06 12.53 12.32
CA ASP A 43 -2.50 13.48 11.37
C ASP A 43 -2.27 12.83 10.00
N VAL A 44 -1.89 11.54 9.98
CA VAL A 44 -1.79 10.77 8.74
C VAL A 44 -3.17 10.65 8.07
N VAL A 45 -4.23 10.36 8.85
CA VAL A 45 -5.61 10.33 8.34
C VAL A 45 -6.00 11.69 7.75
N SER A 46 -5.71 12.79 8.45
CA SER A 46 -6.00 14.15 8.01
C SER A 46 -5.25 14.48 6.72
N LEU A 47 -3.97 14.17 6.64
CA LEU A 47 -3.14 14.39 5.45
C LEU A 47 -3.70 13.67 4.21
N VAL A 48 -4.10 12.40 4.37
CA VAL A 48 -4.70 11.61 3.27
C VAL A 48 -6.08 12.16 2.88
N LYS A 49 -6.85 12.68 3.85
CA LYS A 49 -8.14 13.34 3.60
C LYS A 49 -7.95 14.63 2.81
N ASP A 50 -7.00 15.49 3.21
CA ASP A 50 -6.69 16.75 2.54
C ASP A 50 -6.13 16.54 1.13
N ALA A 51 -5.34 15.47 0.93
CA ALA A 51 -4.86 15.05 -0.39
C ALA A 51 -5.99 14.54 -1.31
N ASN A 52 -7.21 14.36 -0.79
CA ASN A 52 -8.36 13.84 -1.52
C ASN A 52 -8.06 12.53 -2.30
N LEU A 53 -7.22 11.66 -1.70
CA LEU A 53 -6.95 10.34 -2.28
C LEU A 53 -8.24 9.53 -2.36
N ARG A 54 -8.52 8.98 -3.54
CA ARG A 54 -9.76 8.23 -3.79
C ARG A 54 -9.49 6.76 -4.06
N GLY A 55 -10.43 5.91 -3.60
CA GLY A 55 -10.42 4.49 -3.90
C GLY A 55 -10.53 4.21 -5.41
N ARG A 56 -9.93 3.12 -5.85
CA ARG A 56 -9.92 2.67 -7.26
C ARG A 56 -10.75 1.41 -7.49
N GLY A 57 -11.61 1.05 -6.53
CA GLY A 57 -12.55 -0.09 -6.66
C GLY A 57 -13.86 0.22 -7.37
N GLY A 58 -13.97 1.37 -8.04
CA GLY A 58 -15.16 1.80 -8.80
C GLY A 58 -15.89 2.99 -8.19
N ALA A 59 -16.21 2.98 -6.90
CA ALA A 59 -16.98 4.04 -6.24
C ALA A 59 -16.23 5.36 -6.06
N GLY A 60 -14.90 5.37 -6.14
CA GLY A 60 -14.10 6.59 -5.96
C GLY A 60 -14.24 7.25 -4.59
N PHE A 61 -14.57 6.48 -3.55
CA PHE A 61 -14.79 7.00 -2.21
C PHE A 61 -13.50 7.60 -1.62
N PRO A 62 -13.54 8.77 -0.94
CA PRO A 62 -12.36 9.38 -0.36
C PRO A 62 -11.73 8.50 0.73
N THR A 63 -10.47 8.12 0.54
CA THR A 63 -9.76 7.16 1.39
C THR A 63 -9.61 7.66 2.82
N GLY A 64 -9.17 8.90 3.01
CA GLY A 64 -8.99 9.47 4.35
C GLY A 64 -10.32 9.61 5.12
N MET A 65 -11.42 9.88 4.41
CA MET A 65 -12.74 9.87 5.02
C MET A 65 -13.14 8.46 5.47
N LYS A 66 -12.88 7.44 4.65
CA LYS A 66 -13.14 6.05 5.02
C LYS A 66 -12.34 5.66 6.28
N TRP A 67 -11.08 6.06 6.37
CA TRP A 67 -10.25 5.78 7.54
C TRP A 67 -10.76 6.50 8.79
N SER A 68 -11.31 7.71 8.68
CA SER A 68 -11.86 8.45 9.81
C SER A 68 -13.13 7.82 10.41
N PHE A 69 -13.76 6.88 9.72
CA PHE A 69 -14.92 6.15 10.24
C PHE A 69 -14.55 4.97 11.16
N VAL A 70 -13.28 4.59 11.20
CA VAL A 70 -12.83 3.53 12.10
C VAL A 70 -12.92 4.01 13.54
N PRO A 71 -13.67 3.30 14.43
CA PRO A 71 -13.82 3.71 15.83
C PRO A 71 -12.46 3.71 16.54
N LYS A 72 -12.14 4.83 17.21
CA LYS A 72 -10.85 4.99 17.91
C LYS A 72 -10.80 4.23 19.24
N ASP A 73 -11.94 4.12 19.92
CA ASP A 73 -12.09 3.53 21.25
C ASP A 73 -12.73 2.13 21.18
N ASN A 74 -12.45 1.40 20.11
CA ASN A 74 -12.97 0.05 19.95
C ASN A 74 -12.23 -0.92 20.90
N PRO A 75 -12.92 -1.65 21.80
CA PRO A 75 -12.29 -2.66 22.64
C PRO A 75 -11.77 -3.87 21.86
N ASN A 76 -12.29 -4.08 20.64
CA ASN A 76 -11.88 -5.15 19.77
C ASN A 76 -10.71 -4.72 18.86
N PRO A 77 -9.84 -5.66 18.47
CA PRO A 77 -8.75 -5.33 17.54
C PRO A 77 -9.27 -4.90 16.17
N THR A 78 -8.66 -3.86 15.63
CA THR A 78 -8.91 -3.41 14.25
C THR A 78 -8.05 -4.23 13.28
N TYR A 79 -8.64 -4.61 12.17
CA TYR A 79 -7.97 -5.34 11.08
C TYR A 79 -8.08 -4.53 9.78
N LEU A 80 -6.99 -4.51 9.02
CA LEU A 80 -7.00 -3.98 7.65
C LEU A 80 -7.17 -5.15 6.68
N VAL A 81 -8.19 -5.08 5.82
CA VAL A 81 -8.34 -6.03 4.71
C VAL A 81 -8.17 -5.28 3.40
N VAL A 82 -7.13 -5.64 2.67
CA VAL A 82 -6.83 -5.07 1.35
C VAL A 82 -7.42 -6.00 0.29
N ASN A 83 -8.37 -5.48 -0.46
CA ASN A 83 -8.98 -6.21 -1.56
C ASN A 83 -8.10 -6.11 -2.82
N GLY A 84 -7.36 -7.17 -3.10
CA GLY A 84 -6.61 -7.39 -4.33
C GLY A 84 -7.27 -8.44 -5.24
N ASP A 85 -8.55 -8.73 -5.03
CA ASP A 85 -9.33 -9.62 -5.90
C ASP A 85 -9.79 -8.86 -7.15
N GLU A 86 -9.20 -9.20 -8.29
CA GLU A 86 -9.52 -8.63 -9.59
C GLU A 86 -10.19 -9.71 -10.45
N SER A 87 -11.50 -9.90 -10.23
CA SER A 87 -12.28 -10.98 -10.82
C SER A 87 -13.18 -10.54 -11.98
N GLU A 88 -13.47 -9.25 -12.13
CA GLU A 88 -14.33 -8.75 -13.19
C GLU A 88 -13.67 -8.84 -14.56
N PRO A 89 -14.33 -9.45 -15.58
CA PRO A 89 -13.79 -9.55 -16.92
C PRO A 89 -13.46 -8.17 -17.51
N GLY A 90 -12.29 -8.04 -18.13
CA GLY A 90 -11.82 -6.80 -18.74
C GLY A 90 -11.17 -5.82 -17.77
N THR A 91 -11.20 -6.08 -16.46
CA THR A 91 -10.44 -5.30 -15.48
C THR A 91 -8.98 -5.73 -15.50
N CYS A 92 -8.05 -4.77 -15.57
CA CYS A 92 -6.62 -5.01 -15.60
C CYS A 92 -5.87 -3.82 -14.97
N LYS A 93 -6.05 -3.61 -13.69
CA LYS A 93 -5.46 -2.48 -12.93
C LYS A 93 -4.63 -2.92 -11.72
N ASP A 94 -5.10 -3.92 -10.96
CA ASP A 94 -4.48 -4.32 -9.71
C ASP A 94 -3.36 -5.35 -9.92
N MET A 95 -3.58 -6.34 -10.79
CA MET A 95 -2.56 -7.35 -11.11
C MET A 95 -1.26 -6.75 -11.67
N PRO A 96 -1.28 -5.82 -12.66
CA PRO A 96 -0.06 -5.16 -13.12
C PRO A 96 0.68 -4.40 -12.01
N LEU A 97 -0.05 -3.69 -11.13
CA LEU A 97 0.54 -2.99 -9.98
C LEU A 97 1.22 -3.97 -9.02
N MET A 98 0.54 -5.04 -8.65
CA MET A 98 1.09 -6.07 -7.75
C MET A 98 2.30 -6.80 -8.35
N MET A 99 2.38 -6.89 -9.68
CA MET A 99 3.51 -7.52 -10.37
C MET A 99 4.72 -6.59 -10.51
N ALA A 100 4.51 -5.34 -10.92
CA ALA A 100 5.58 -4.40 -11.21
C ALA A 100 6.04 -3.59 -9.98
N SER A 101 5.11 -3.27 -9.07
CA SER A 101 5.37 -2.40 -7.90
C SER A 101 4.77 -2.96 -6.60
N PRO A 102 5.07 -4.21 -6.21
CA PRO A 102 4.48 -4.83 -5.03
C PRO A 102 4.86 -4.10 -3.73
N HIS A 103 6.05 -3.49 -3.66
CA HIS A 103 6.46 -2.71 -2.49
C HIS A 103 5.64 -1.43 -2.29
N THR A 104 5.12 -0.83 -3.36
CA THR A 104 4.17 0.30 -3.24
C THR A 104 2.90 -0.14 -2.50
N LEU A 105 2.40 -1.35 -2.80
CA LEU A 105 1.28 -1.94 -2.07
C LEU A 105 1.64 -2.19 -0.60
N VAL A 106 2.80 -2.81 -0.34
CA VAL A 106 3.25 -3.12 1.03
C VAL A 106 3.41 -1.84 1.85
N GLU A 107 4.06 -0.81 1.31
CA GLU A 107 4.20 0.49 1.96
C GLU A 107 2.83 1.10 2.29
N GLY A 108 1.90 1.10 1.33
CA GLY A 108 0.53 1.60 1.53
C GLY A 108 -0.24 0.83 2.60
N VAL A 109 -0.05 -0.49 2.68
CA VAL A 109 -0.65 -1.35 3.73
C VAL A 109 -0.11 -0.98 5.11
N ILE A 110 1.19 -0.75 5.25
CA ILE A 110 1.80 -0.38 6.54
C ILE A 110 1.31 1.00 6.96
N ILE A 111 1.33 2.00 6.06
CA ILE A 111 0.82 3.36 6.35
C ILE A 111 -0.65 3.33 6.76
N ALA A 112 -1.49 2.59 6.02
CA ALA A 112 -2.90 2.47 6.34
C ALA A 112 -3.12 1.79 7.69
N SER A 113 -2.39 0.71 7.97
CA SER A 113 -2.44 -0.02 9.25
C SER A 113 -2.06 0.89 10.41
N TYR A 114 -1.00 1.66 10.27
CA TYR A 114 -0.58 2.64 11.27
C TYR A 114 -1.65 3.71 11.50
N ALA A 115 -2.18 4.31 10.42
CA ALA A 115 -3.18 5.38 10.49
C ALA A 115 -4.48 4.96 11.19
N ILE A 116 -4.97 3.74 10.92
CA ILE A 116 -6.21 3.22 11.53
C ILE A 116 -5.95 2.35 12.79
N LYS A 117 -4.69 2.26 13.22
CA LYS A 117 -4.27 1.43 14.37
C LYS A 117 -4.66 -0.05 14.20
N ALA A 118 -4.53 -0.57 12.99
CA ALA A 118 -4.80 -1.98 12.72
C ALA A 118 -3.72 -2.87 13.35
N LYS A 119 -4.15 -3.94 14.00
CA LYS A 119 -3.26 -4.92 14.63
C LYS A 119 -2.65 -5.88 13.60
N VAL A 120 -3.43 -6.22 12.57
CA VAL A 120 -3.02 -7.14 11.49
C VAL A 120 -3.62 -6.67 10.18
N ALA A 121 -2.88 -6.83 9.11
CA ALA A 121 -3.34 -6.60 7.75
C ALA A 121 -3.41 -7.91 6.96
N PHE A 122 -4.46 -8.05 6.15
CA PHE A 122 -4.65 -9.15 5.23
C PHE A 122 -4.71 -8.60 3.81
N ILE A 123 -3.92 -9.16 2.90
CA ILE A 123 -4.00 -8.86 1.47
C ILE A 123 -4.68 -10.04 0.80
N TYR A 124 -5.92 -9.82 0.35
CA TYR A 124 -6.71 -10.84 -0.33
C TYR A 124 -6.48 -10.76 -1.83
N ILE A 125 -5.99 -11.85 -2.43
CA ILE A 125 -5.76 -12.00 -3.87
C ILE A 125 -6.43 -13.29 -4.32
N ARG A 126 -7.10 -13.28 -5.46
CA ARG A 126 -7.77 -14.49 -5.99
C ARG A 126 -6.77 -15.63 -6.20
N GLY A 127 -7.22 -16.85 -5.86
CA GLY A 127 -6.36 -18.02 -5.79
C GLY A 127 -5.74 -18.48 -7.12
N GLU A 128 -6.36 -18.16 -8.25
CA GLU A 128 -5.94 -18.60 -9.58
C GLU A 128 -4.67 -17.87 -10.07
N VAL A 129 -4.38 -16.68 -9.54
CA VAL A 129 -3.23 -15.87 -9.97
C VAL A 129 -1.99 -16.10 -9.09
N LEU A 130 -1.54 -17.34 -9.01
CA LEU A 130 -0.43 -17.76 -8.13
C LEU A 130 0.86 -16.94 -8.33
N HIS A 131 1.14 -16.49 -9.55
CA HIS A 131 2.32 -15.68 -9.84
C HIS A 131 2.25 -14.32 -9.16
N VAL A 132 1.07 -13.69 -9.08
CA VAL A 132 0.84 -12.43 -8.35
C VAL A 132 0.99 -12.65 -6.85
N ILE A 133 0.35 -13.72 -6.32
CA ILE A 133 0.46 -14.09 -4.90
C ILE A 133 1.93 -14.24 -4.50
N ARG A 134 2.72 -15.01 -5.26
CA ARG A 134 4.14 -15.23 -4.98
C ARG A 134 4.94 -13.92 -5.03
N ARG A 135 4.62 -13.02 -5.96
CA ARG A 135 5.26 -11.73 -6.09
C ARG A 135 5.03 -10.85 -4.85
N VAL A 136 3.77 -10.74 -4.42
CA VAL A 136 3.40 -9.96 -3.23
C VAL A 136 3.99 -10.59 -1.97
N GLN A 137 3.93 -11.92 -1.82
CA GLN A 137 4.56 -12.63 -0.69
C GLN A 137 6.08 -12.38 -0.62
N GLN A 138 6.75 -12.32 -1.78
CA GLN A 138 8.17 -11.98 -1.82
C GLN A 138 8.41 -10.56 -1.29
N ALA A 139 7.64 -9.57 -1.74
CA ALA A 139 7.79 -8.19 -1.29
C ALA A 139 7.52 -8.05 0.23
N VAL A 140 6.50 -8.74 0.74
CA VAL A 140 6.23 -8.78 2.19
C VAL A 140 7.43 -9.35 2.95
N ARG A 141 8.02 -10.46 2.50
CA ARG A 141 9.21 -11.04 3.15
C ARG A 141 10.43 -10.12 3.08
N GLU A 142 10.62 -9.44 1.95
CA GLU A 142 11.72 -8.48 1.78
C GLU A 142 11.54 -7.28 2.74
N ALA A 143 10.30 -6.78 2.93
CA ALA A 143 10.00 -5.71 3.86
C ALA A 143 10.27 -6.11 5.32
N TYR A 144 9.83 -7.28 5.76
CA TYR A 144 10.12 -7.78 7.11
C TYR A 144 11.63 -7.91 7.39
N ARG A 145 12.41 -8.40 6.41
CA ARG A 145 13.86 -8.51 6.59
C ARG A 145 14.57 -7.17 6.70
N SER A 146 14.08 -6.13 6.03
CA SER A 146 14.65 -4.79 6.15
C SER A 146 14.40 -4.16 7.52
N GLU A 147 13.29 -4.51 8.18
CA GLU A 147 13.00 -4.06 9.55
C GLU A 147 13.89 -4.75 10.59
N GLU A 148 14.23 -6.03 10.40
CA GLU A 148 15.17 -6.76 11.28
C GLU A 148 16.55 -6.08 11.31
N HIS A 149 17.02 -5.55 10.18
CA HIS A 149 18.30 -4.83 10.11
C HIS A 149 18.26 -3.41 10.73
N THR A 150 17.08 -2.80 10.85
CA THR A 150 16.92 -1.47 11.47
C THR A 150 16.69 -1.51 12.97
N SER A 151 16.30 -2.66 13.53
CA SER A 151 16.12 -2.84 14.96
C SER A 151 17.44 -3.16 15.71
N GLU A 152 18.54 -3.35 14.99
CA GLU A 152 19.89 -3.58 15.57
C GLU A 152 20.76 -2.30 15.60
N LEU A 153 20.22 -1.15 15.19
CA LEU A 153 20.85 0.16 15.25
C LEU A 153 20.15 1.05 16.30
#